data_2c4f41b0f152275e8957fcd8333a13d8
#
_entry.id   2c4f41b0f152275e8957fcd8333a13d8
#
_cell.length_a   1.000
_cell.length_b   1.000
_cell.length_c   1.000
_cell.angle_alpha   90.00
_cell.angle_beta   90.00
_cell.angle_gamma   90.00
#
_symmetry.space_group_name_H-M   'P 1'
#
loop_
_entity.id
_entity.type
_entity.pdbx_description
1 polymer ?
#
loop_
_entity_poly.entity_id
_entity_poly.type
_entity_poly.pdbx_seq_one_letter_code
_entity_poly.pdbx_strand_id
1 'polypeptide(L)'
;VPLPDLMQLFSTSKKSGVLVVRTDDAEGKIFLDKGAVVFSSVNDQDEVPPLKSLIRILTWEHGTFDMEAAADREFPQRLEMSTEGILMEAFRQIDELRRIANELPPHHATLSLAMPVVPPLRDLSPGELDVLQLVVNYGTVETVLNKSLASDLETSEVLLKLVKASYLRAVT
;
A
#
# COMPACT_ATOMS: atom_id res chain seq x y z
N VAL A 1 -10.87 15.71 -12.89
CA VAL A 1 -10.55 16.23 -11.55
C VAL A 1 -9.62 15.24 -10.87
N PRO A 2 -8.46 15.68 -10.38
CA PRO A 2 -7.56 14.80 -9.63
C PRO A 2 -8.21 14.25 -8.38
N LEU A 3 -7.93 12.99 -8.04
CA LEU A 3 -8.52 12.33 -6.87
C LEU A 3 -8.27 13.09 -5.56
N PRO A 4 -7.06 13.63 -5.28
CA PRO A 4 -6.85 14.41 -4.07
C PRO A 4 -7.77 15.63 -3.95
N ASP A 5 -8.08 16.29 -5.06
CA ASP A 5 -8.98 17.43 -5.10
C ASP A 5 -10.42 17.02 -4.77
N LEU A 6 -10.86 15.87 -5.27
CA LEU A 6 -12.17 15.32 -4.93
C LEU A 6 -12.26 14.99 -3.43
N MET A 7 -11.20 14.39 -2.88
CA MET A 7 -11.16 14.07 -1.45
C MET A 7 -11.26 15.33 -0.58
N GLN A 8 -10.57 16.39 -0.96
CA GLN A 8 -10.66 17.69 -0.28
C GLN A 8 -12.04 18.30 -0.40
N LEU A 9 -12.64 18.26 -1.59
CA LEU A 9 -13.98 18.75 -1.83
C LEU A 9 -15.00 18.02 -0.95
N PHE A 10 -14.93 16.71 -0.87
CA PHE A 10 -15.85 15.90 -0.05
C PHE A 10 -15.62 16.14 1.44
N SER A 11 -14.39 16.38 1.85
CA SER A 11 -14.06 16.74 3.23
C SER A 11 -14.75 18.07 3.61
N THR A 12 -14.63 19.08 2.75
CA THR A 12 -15.22 20.39 2.98
C THR A 12 -16.76 20.34 2.96
N SER A 13 -17.34 19.63 2.01
CA SER A 13 -18.80 19.50 1.88
C SER A 13 -19.41 18.45 2.83
N LYS A 14 -18.58 17.78 3.62
CA LYS A 14 -18.99 16.73 4.58
C LYS A 14 -19.83 15.63 3.92
N LYS A 15 -19.42 15.21 2.73
CA LYS A 15 -20.10 14.17 1.96
C LYS A 15 -19.90 12.82 2.62
N SER A 16 -20.98 12.04 2.67
CA SER A 16 -20.92 10.61 3.04
C SER A 16 -21.21 9.77 1.82
N GLY A 17 -20.53 8.64 1.68
CA GLY A 17 -20.71 7.73 0.57
C GLY A 17 -19.48 6.87 0.32
N VAL A 18 -19.51 6.15 -0.78
CA VAL A 18 -18.38 5.34 -1.23
C VAL A 18 -17.92 5.88 -2.57
N LEU A 19 -16.71 6.41 -2.60
CA LEU A 19 -16.09 6.83 -3.85
C LEU A 19 -15.43 5.60 -4.48
N VAL A 20 -15.96 5.16 -5.61
CA VAL A 20 -15.46 4.00 -6.33
C VAL A 20 -14.57 4.48 -7.48
N VAL A 21 -13.35 4.00 -7.48
CA VAL A 21 -12.34 4.34 -8.50
C VAL A 21 -12.05 3.08 -9.31
N ARG A 22 -12.30 3.11 -10.60
CA ARG A 22 -12.10 1.94 -11.47
C ARG A 22 -11.01 2.22 -12.50
N THR A 23 -10.10 1.26 -12.62
CA THR A 23 -9.14 1.18 -13.72
C THR A 23 -9.44 -0.08 -14.54
N ASP A 24 -8.68 -0.31 -15.59
CA ASP A 24 -8.83 -1.54 -16.39
C ASP A 24 -8.56 -2.81 -15.57
N ASP A 25 -7.69 -2.72 -14.55
CA ASP A 25 -7.19 -3.87 -13.82
C ASP A 25 -7.69 -3.96 -12.38
N ALA A 26 -8.25 -2.88 -11.83
CA ALA A 26 -8.53 -2.82 -10.41
C ALA A 26 -9.71 -1.90 -10.09
N GLU A 27 -10.32 -2.14 -8.93
CA GLU A 27 -11.37 -1.29 -8.36
C GLU A 27 -10.97 -0.89 -6.96
N GLY A 28 -10.88 0.41 -6.71
CA GLY A 28 -10.64 0.97 -5.38
C GLY A 28 -11.92 1.53 -4.79
N LYS A 29 -12.06 1.43 -3.49
CA LYS A 29 -13.16 2.04 -2.76
C LYS A 29 -12.61 2.90 -1.64
N ILE A 30 -13.12 4.13 -1.56
CA ILE A 30 -12.80 5.08 -0.49
C ILE A 30 -14.09 5.39 0.23
N PHE A 31 -14.17 4.99 1.49
CA PHE A 31 -15.38 5.11 2.32
C PHE A 31 -15.32 6.42 3.08
N LEU A 32 -16.35 7.25 2.87
CA LEU A 32 -16.46 8.58 3.47
C LEU A 32 -17.60 8.61 4.48
N ASP A 33 -17.35 9.19 5.63
CA ASP A 33 -18.36 9.47 6.64
C ASP A 33 -18.24 10.95 7.04
N LYS A 34 -19.24 11.73 6.67
CA LYS A 34 -19.26 13.19 6.90
C LYS A 34 -17.99 13.90 6.44
N GLY A 35 -17.50 13.48 5.30
CA GLY A 35 -16.31 14.03 4.66
C GLY A 35 -14.99 13.41 5.10
N ALA A 36 -14.96 12.64 6.16
CA ALA A 36 -13.75 11.96 6.62
C ALA A 36 -13.58 10.63 5.89
N VAL A 37 -12.35 10.34 5.46
CA VAL A 37 -12.03 9.01 4.94
C VAL A 37 -11.87 8.06 6.12
N VAL A 38 -12.75 7.07 6.22
CA VAL A 38 -12.76 6.13 7.34
C VAL A 38 -12.20 4.76 7.00
N PHE A 39 -12.21 4.40 5.72
CA PHE A 39 -11.66 3.14 5.23
C PHE A 39 -11.38 3.22 3.74
N SER A 40 -10.54 2.32 3.26
CA SER A 40 -10.24 2.17 1.85
C SER A 40 -9.84 0.74 1.56
N SER A 41 -10.18 0.25 0.38
CA SER A 41 -9.81 -1.08 -0.07
C SER A 41 -9.54 -1.11 -1.58
N VAL A 42 -8.76 -2.07 -2.02
CA VAL A 42 -8.53 -2.37 -3.43
C VAL A 42 -9.02 -3.79 -3.68
N ASN A 43 -9.89 -3.97 -4.68
CA ASN A 43 -10.47 -5.26 -5.05
C ASN A 43 -11.11 -5.99 -3.86
N ASP A 44 -11.76 -5.23 -2.98
CA ASP A 44 -12.45 -5.72 -1.77
C ASP A 44 -11.54 -6.51 -0.81
N GLN A 45 -10.24 -6.28 -0.85
CA GLN A 45 -9.26 -6.89 0.05
C GLN A 45 -9.18 -6.10 1.35
N ASP A 46 -10.15 -6.32 2.24
CA ASP A 46 -10.30 -5.58 3.48
C ASP A 46 -9.20 -5.88 4.51
N GLU A 47 -8.47 -6.97 4.36
CA GLU A 47 -7.36 -7.34 5.23
C GLU A 47 -6.12 -6.47 5.04
N VAL A 48 -6.01 -5.77 3.91
CA VAL A 48 -4.93 -4.80 3.70
C VAL A 48 -5.25 -3.54 4.50
N PRO A 49 -4.28 -2.99 5.27
CA PRO A 49 -4.53 -1.77 6.04
C PRO A 49 -5.06 -0.63 5.16
N PRO A 50 -6.05 0.13 5.66
CA PRO A 50 -6.76 1.11 4.80
C PRO A 50 -5.89 2.22 4.25
N LEU A 51 -4.92 2.73 5.00
CA LEU A 51 -4.02 3.76 4.49
C LEU A 51 -3.15 3.21 3.35
N LYS A 52 -2.69 1.98 3.48
CA LYS A 52 -1.92 1.28 2.45
C LYS A 52 -2.72 1.14 1.15
N SER A 53 -3.97 0.73 1.25
CA SER A 53 -4.87 0.64 0.10
C SER A 53 -5.12 2.01 -0.53
N LEU A 54 -5.34 3.03 0.30
CA LEU A 54 -5.60 4.38 -0.19
C LEU A 54 -4.40 4.95 -0.95
N ILE A 55 -3.19 4.76 -0.44
CA ILE A 55 -1.98 5.22 -1.11
C ILE A 55 -1.84 4.54 -2.48
N ARG A 56 -2.15 3.25 -2.57
CA ARG A 56 -2.14 2.54 -3.85
C ARG A 56 -3.11 3.15 -4.85
N ILE A 57 -4.33 3.47 -4.41
CA ILE A 57 -5.33 4.14 -5.27
C ILE A 57 -4.82 5.50 -5.74
N LEU A 58 -4.17 6.25 -4.87
CA LEU A 58 -3.63 7.57 -5.20
C LEU A 58 -2.46 7.51 -6.20
N THR A 59 -1.84 6.36 -6.40
CA THR A 59 -0.80 6.20 -7.43
C THR A 59 -1.37 5.94 -8.82
N TRP A 60 -2.65 5.63 -8.95
CA TRP A 60 -3.27 5.35 -10.24
C TRP A 60 -3.36 6.62 -11.08
N GLU A 61 -2.93 6.53 -12.32
CA GLU A 61 -2.86 7.69 -13.23
C GLU A 61 -4.13 7.85 -14.06
N HIS A 62 -4.85 6.74 -14.28
CA HIS A 62 -6.06 6.72 -15.11
C HIS A 62 -7.14 5.92 -14.41
N GLY A 63 -8.38 6.35 -14.58
CA GLY A 63 -9.53 5.65 -14.03
C GLY A 63 -10.78 6.50 -14.10
N THR A 64 -11.88 5.91 -13.71
CA THR A 64 -13.19 6.57 -13.61
C THR A 64 -13.63 6.61 -12.15
N PHE A 65 -14.43 7.61 -11.81
CA PHE A 65 -14.96 7.81 -10.47
C PHE A 65 -16.48 7.69 -10.49
N ASP A 66 -17.02 6.97 -9.51
CA ASP A 66 -18.45 6.95 -9.20
C ASP A 66 -18.64 7.12 -7.71
N MET A 67 -19.70 7.85 -7.33
CA MET A 67 -20.08 7.98 -5.93
C MET A 67 -21.31 7.10 -5.68
N GLU A 68 -21.17 6.15 -4.75
CA GLU A 68 -22.26 5.28 -4.34
C GLU A 68 -22.78 5.67 -2.97
N ALA A 69 -23.93 5.15 -2.58
CA ALA A 69 -24.54 5.42 -1.29
C ALA A 69 -23.62 4.97 -0.16
N ALA A 70 -23.71 5.68 0.97
CA ALA A 70 -22.91 5.35 2.16
C ALA A 70 -23.12 3.88 2.55
N ALA A 71 -22.01 3.21 2.85
CA ALA A 71 -22.03 1.82 3.28
C ALA A 71 -22.47 1.72 4.75
N ASP A 72 -23.44 0.85 5.03
CA ASP A 72 -23.85 0.51 6.39
C ASP A 72 -23.13 -0.77 6.80
N ARG A 73 -21.85 -0.63 7.16
CA ARG A 73 -21.01 -1.76 7.53
C ARG A 73 -19.94 -1.35 8.55
N GLU A 74 -19.46 -2.32 9.28
CA GLU A 74 -18.30 -2.16 10.14
C GLU A 74 -17.03 -2.43 9.35
N PHE A 75 -15.92 -1.80 9.75
CA PHE A 75 -14.63 -1.97 9.12
C PHE A 75 -13.64 -2.64 10.08
N PRO A 76 -12.74 -3.50 9.58
CA PRO A 76 -11.74 -4.15 10.43
C PRO A 76 -10.86 -3.15 11.16
N GLN A 77 -10.56 -2.02 10.50
CA GLN A 77 -9.72 -0.95 11.03
C GLN A 77 -10.18 0.36 10.39
N ARG A 78 -10.44 1.37 11.20
CA ARG A 78 -10.86 2.68 10.69
C ARG A 78 -9.66 3.63 10.64
N LEU A 79 -9.64 4.47 9.60
CA LEU A 79 -8.73 5.61 9.56
C LEU A 79 -9.27 6.71 10.49
N GLU A 80 -8.39 7.29 11.27
CA GLU A 80 -8.73 8.37 12.22
C GLU A 80 -7.98 9.66 11.93
N MET A 81 -7.30 9.72 10.79
CA MET A 81 -6.57 10.91 10.34
C MET A 81 -7.51 11.86 9.59
N SER A 82 -7.21 13.16 9.64
CA SER A 82 -7.87 14.13 8.77
C SER A 82 -7.53 13.85 7.30
N THR A 83 -8.40 14.28 6.40
CA THR A 83 -8.13 14.13 4.96
C THR A 83 -6.82 14.81 4.57
N GLU A 84 -6.56 16.01 5.11
CA GLU A 84 -5.31 16.72 4.85
C GLU A 84 -4.09 15.93 5.35
N GLY A 85 -4.15 15.37 6.55
CA GLY A 85 -3.09 14.54 7.10
C GLY A 85 -2.84 13.28 6.29
N ILE A 86 -3.91 12.63 5.82
CA ILE A 86 -3.83 11.46 4.94
C ILE A 86 -3.11 11.82 3.64
N LEU A 87 -3.51 12.92 3.00
CA LEU A 87 -2.90 13.34 1.73
C LEU A 87 -1.43 13.70 1.89
N MET A 88 -1.06 14.41 2.96
CA MET A 88 0.34 14.72 3.24
C MET A 88 1.18 13.47 3.41
N GLU A 89 0.71 12.51 4.20
CA GLU A 89 1.42 11.25 4.40
C GLU A 89 1.50 10.42 3.13
N ALA A 90 0.41 10.38 2.36
CA ALA A 90 0.38 9.65 1.09
C ALA A 90 1.39 10.23 0.09
N PHE A 91 1.43 11.54 -0.07
CA PHE A 91 2.37 12.18 -0.99
C PHE A 91 3.81 11.95 -0.57
N ARG A 92 4.10 12.01 0.73
CA ARG A 92 5.43 11.70 1.25
C ARG A 92 5.86 10.27 0.87
N GLN A 93 5.00 9.31 1.11
CA GLN A 93 5.30 7.91 0.79
C GLN A 93 5.44 7.68 -0.71
N ILE A 94 4.58 8.28 -1.51
CA ILE A 94 4.63 8.16 -2.97
C ILE A 94 5.95 8.73 -3.51
N ASP A 95 6.37 9.89 -3.01
CA ASP A 95 7.63 10.51 -3.43
C ASP A 95 8.84 9.63 -3.08
N GLU A 96 8.86 9.08 -1.87
CA GLU A 96 9.94 8.18 -1.46
C GLU A 96 9.96 6.87 -2.27
N LEU A 97 8.78 6.30 -2.55
CA LEU A 97 8.67 5.12 -3.40
C LEU A 97 9.23 5.39 -4.81
N ARG A 98 8.93 6.55 -5.38
CA ARG A 98 9.46 6.93 -6.71
C ARG A 98 10.97 7.02 -6.71
N ARG A 99 11.59 7.49 -5.63
CA ARG A 99 13.04 7.59 -5.52
C ARG A 99 13.73 6.24 -5.57
N ILE A 100 13.13 5.20 -5.01
CA ILE A 100 13.72 3.87 -4.94
C ILE A 100 13.19 2.91 -6.01
N ALA A 101 12.21 3.34 -6.81
CA ALA A 101 11.51 2.46 -7.76
C ALA A 101 12.45 1.77 -8.76
N ASN A 102 13.49 2.47 -9.23
CA ASN A 102 14.42 1.91 -10.22
C ASN A 102 15.34 0.83 -9.64
N GLU A 103 15.51 0.80 -8.32
CA GLU A 103 16.37 -0.16 -7.64
C GLU A 103 15.60 -1.38 -7.14
N LEU A 104 14.27 -1.28 -7.05
CA LEU A 104 13.42 -2.37 -6.56
C LEU A 104 13.24 -3.43 -7.62
N PRO A 105 13.20 -4.72 -7.22
CA PRO A 105 12.73 -5.77 -8.12
C PRO A 105 11.29 -5.49 -8.54
N PRO A 106 10.89 -5.85 -9.77
CA PRO A 106 9.52 -5.68 -10.20
C PRO A 106 8.56 -6.55 -9.37
N HIS A 107 7.28 -6.16 -9.34
CA HIS A 107 6.28 -6.83 -8.48
C HIS A 107 6.13 -8.32 -8.78
N HIS A 108 6.34 -8.73 -10.03
CA HIS A 108 6.25 -10.14 -10.44
C HIS A 108 7.52 -10.94 -10.16
N ALA A 109 8.60 -10.28 -9.72
CA ALA A 109 9.85 -10.97 -9.45
C ALA A 109 9.70 -11.99 -8.32
N THR A 110 10.37 -13.12 -8.46
CA THR A 110 10.47 -14.11 -7.41
C THR A 110 11.66 -13.80 -6.52
N LEU A 111 11.43 -13.79 -5.23
CA LEU A 111 12.46 -13.58 -4.22
C LEU A 111 12.74 -14.90 -3.51
N SER A 112 14.00 -15.13 -3.20
CA SER A 112 14.43 -16.30 -2.44
C SER A 112 15.60 -15.94 -1.55
N LEU A 113 15.83 -16.74 -0.52
CA LEU A 113 17.04 -16.63 0.28
C LEU A 113 18.25 -16.88 -0.60
N ALA A 114 19.28 -16.08 -0.41
CA ALA A 114 20.58 -16.36 -0.99
C ALA A 114 21.08 -17.72 -0.44
N MET A 115 21.69 -18.51 -1.29
CA MET A 115 22.23 -19.82 -0.90
C MET A 115 23.70 -19.94 -1.31
N PRO A 116 24.62 -19.95 -0.36
CA PRO A 116 24.40 -19.85 1.09
C PRO A 116 24.05 -18.43 1.55
N VAL A 117 23.42 -18.30 2.70
CA VAL A 117 23.24 -17.01 3.39
C VAL A 117 24.53 -16.71 4.12
N VAL A 118 25.30 -15.76 3.61
CA VAL A 118 26.61 -15.43 4.19
C VAL A 118 26.51 -14.43 5.34
N PRO A 119 25.79 -13.29 5.19
CA PRO A 119 25.64 -12.38 6.31
C PRO A 119 24.78 -13.00 7.41
N PRO A 120 25.10 -12.76 8.70
CA PRO A 120 24.36 -13.38 9.79
C PRO A 120 22.92 -12.89 9.88
N LEU A 121 21.98 -13.81 10.03
CA LEU A 121 20.56 -13.46 10.21
C LEU A 121 20.34 -12.68 11.51
N ARG A 122 21.15 -12.91 12.53
CA ARG A 122 21.05 -12.22 13.83
C ARG A 122 21.27 -10.71 13.73
N ASP A 123 21.90 -10.23 12.66
CA ASP A 123 22.12 -8.81 12.43
C ASP A 123 20.87 -8.08 11.94
N LEU A 124 19.82 -8.83 11.58
CA LEU A 124 18.56 -8.26 11.12
C LEU A 124 17.68 -7.87 12.30
N SER A 125 17.00 -6.73 12.16
CA SER A 125 15.99 -6.28 13.13
C SER A 125 14.76 -7.19 13.08
N PRO A 126 13.90 -7.17 14.11
CA PRO A 126 12.63 -7.92 14.07
C PRO A 126 11.77 -7.59 12.86
N GLY A 127 11.68 -6.33 12.46
CA GLY A 127 10.91 -5.94 11.28
C GLY A 127 11.50 -6.48 9.97
N GLU A 128 12.83 -6.51 9.88
CA GLU A 128 13.52 -7.10 8.73
C GLU A 128 13.34 -8.61 8.68
N LEU A 129 13.35 -9.27 9.82
CA LEU A 129 13.07 -10.71 9.91
C LEU A 129 11.64 -11.03 9.53
N ASP A 130 10.68 -10.18 9.89
CA ASP A 130 9.29 -10.35 9.49
C ASP A 130 9.15 -10.34 7.96
N VAL A 131 9.79 -9.40 7.30
CA VAL A 131 9.78 -9.34 5.82
C VAL A 131 10.47 -10.54 5.21
N LEU A 132 11.61 -10.94 5.77
CA LEU A 132 12.33 -12.13 5.31
C LEU A 132 11.44 -13.38 5.39
N GLN A 133 10.70 -13.53 6.49
CA GLN A 133 9.77 -14.65 6.65
C GLN A 133 8.66 -14.63 5.60
N LEU A 134 8.13 -13.45 5.28
CA LEU A 134 7.14 -13.33 4.20
C LEU A 134 7.72 -13.76 2.84
N VAL A 135 8.97 -13.43 2.57
CA VAL A 135 9.66 -13.87 1.35
C VAL A 135 9.77 -15.39 1.30
N VAL A 136 10.20 -16.00 2.40
CA VAL A 136 10.33 -17.45 2.50
C VAL A 136 8.99 -18.15 2.26
N ASN A 137 7.92 -17.57 2.81
CA ASN A 137 6.59 -18.19 2.74
C ASN A 137 5.86 -17.94 1.42
N TYR A 138 6.06 -16.80 0.78
CA TYR A 138 5.22 -16.37 -0.36
C TYR A 138 5.97 -16.13 -1.67
N GLY A 139 7.22 -15.80 -1.63
CA GLY A 139 8.11 -15.85 -2.78
C GLY A 139 8.09 -14.67 -3.75
N THR A 140 6.98 -13.99 -4.00
CA THR A 140 6.95 -12.87 -4.94
C THR A 140 6.91 -11.53 -4.23
N VAL A 141 7.45 -10.50 -4.88
CA VAL A 141 7.40 -9.13 -4.35
C VAL A 141 5.96 -8.70 -4.09
N GLU A 142 5.09 -8.92 -5.07
CA GLU A 142 3.67 -8.54 -4.96
C GLU A 142 3.00 -9.16 -3.73
N THR A 143 3.16 -10.47 -3.54
CA THR A 143 2.53 -11.16 -2.41
C THR A 143 3.11 -10.71 -1.07
N VAL A 144 4.42 -10.48 -1.01
CA VAL A 144 5.07 -9.96 0.20
C VAL A 144 4.50 -8.58 0.56
N LEU A 145 4.37 -7.69 -0.43
CA LEU A 145 3.78 -6.37 -0.20
C LEU A 145 2.34 -6.49 0.31
N ASN A 146 1.55 -7.40 -0.26
CA ASN A 146 0.15 -7.59 0.14
C ASN A 146 0.00 -8.22 1.53
N LYS A 147 0.90 -9.10 1.92
CA LYS A 147 0.86 -9.77 3.23
C LYS A 147 1.47 -8.96 4.35
N SER A 148 2.37 -8.02 4.04
CA SER A 148 2.98 -7.16 5.05
C SER A 148 1.94 -6.23 5.66
N LEU A 149 1.95 -6.08 6.97
CA LEU A 149 1.12 -5.09 7.67
C LEU A 149 1.75 -3.70 7.66
N ALA A 150 3.02 -3.60 7.31
CA ALA A 150 3.70 -2.32 7.14
C ALA A 150 3.30 -1.69 5.79
N SER A 151 3.60 -0.40 5.63
CA SER A 151 3.34 0.31 4.38
C SER A 151 4.13 -0.31 3.22
N ASP A 152 3.69 -0.04 1.99
CA ASP A 152 4.45 -0.44 0.81
C ASP A 152 5.85 0.18 0.81
N LEU A 153 5.98 1.41 1.28
CA LEU A 153 7.28 2.08 1.39
C LEU A 153 8.22 1.34 2.34
N GLU A 154 7.77 1.09 3.58
CA GLU A 154 8.60 0.41 4.58
C GLU A 154 8.99 -0.99 4.11
N THR A 155 8.04 -1.75 3.58
CA THR A 155 8.29 -3.11 3.10
C THR A 155 9.26 -3.10 1.92
N SER A 156 9.08 -2.16 0.99
CA SER A 156 9.97 -2.01 -0.17
C SER A 156 11.38 -1.63 0.23
N GLU A 157 11.54 -0.72 1.20
CA GLU A 157 12.86 -0.33 1.71
C GLU A 157 13.57 -1.52 2.35
N VAL A 158 12.85 -2.34 3.11
CA VAL A 158 13.41 -3.54 3.72
C VAL A 158 13.81 -4.56 2.65
N LEU A 159 12.96 -4.80 1.67
CA LEU A 159 13.27 -5.70 0.56
C LEU A 159 14.54 -5.26 -0.17
N LEU A 160 14.64 -3.97 -0.47
CA LEU A 160 15.82 -3.42 -1.14
C LEU A 160 17.09 -3.62 -0.31
N LYS A 161 17.01 -3.34 0.98
CA LYS A 161 18.13 -3.57 1.91
C LYS A 161 18.56 -5.03 1.92
N LEU A 162 17.59 -5.95 2.02
CA LEU A 162 17.88 -7.39 2.08
C LEU A 162 18.52 -7.91 0.78
N VAL A 163 18.09 -7.40 -0.36
CA VAL A 163 18.71 -7.75 -1.64
C VAL A 163 20.14 -7.18 -1.75
N LYS A 164 20.32 -5.91 -1.39
CA LYS A 164 21.65 -5.26 -1.45
C LYS A 164 22.64 -5.88 -0.48
N ALA A 165 22.19 -6.33 0.69
CA ALA A 165 23.03 -6.96 1.69
C ALA A 165 23.26 -8.47 1.46
N SER A 166 22.73 -9.00 0.36
CA SER A 166 22.90 -10.40 -0.05
C SER A 166 22.20 -11.42 0.84
N TYR A 167 21.13 -11.03 1.52
CA TYR A 167 20.21 -11.98 2.18
C TYR A 167 19.24 -12.59 1.17
N LEU A 168 18.83 -11.82 0.18
CA LEU A 168 17.85 -12.23 -0.82
C LEU A 168 18.42 -12.13 -2.24
N ARG A 169 17.86 -12.97 -3.12
CA ARG A 169 18.03 -12.88 -4.56
C ARG A 169 16.71 -12.65 -5.24
N ALA A 170 16.71 -11.85 -6.30
CA ALA A 170 15.53 -11.58 -7.11
C ALA A 170 15.74 -12.16 -8.51
N VAL A 171 14.70 -12.85 -9.01
CA VAL A 171 14.68 -13.42 -10.37
C VAL A 171 13.42 -12.91 -11.07
N THR A 172 13.60 -12.30 -12.21
CA THR A 172 12.50 -11.78 -13.03
C THR A 172 12.10 -12.75 -14.15
#